data_c3ff55d235c770d975c0ba05051c1efa
#
_entry.id   c3ff55d235c770d975c0ba05051c1efa
#
_cell.length_a   1.000
_cell.length_b   1.000
_cell.length_c   1.000
_cell.angle_alpha   90.00
_cell.angle_beta   90.00
_cell.angle_gamma   90.00
#
_symmetry.space_group_name_H-M   'P 1'
#
loop_
_entity.id
_entity.type
_entity.pdbx_description
1 polymer ?
#
loop_
_entity_poly.entity_id
_entity_poly.type
_entity_poly.pdbx_seq_one_letter_code
_entity_poly.pdbx_strand_id
1 'polypeptide(L)'
;LFDSSPELKCGNDNAVTAAKEWIYNEALGRLQQSYIKAPSTLFFDIPQTQYEQQLRAIPVQFSDVITQNPQPENANLRTCSATVTIGIPQPFLKLMKDLPDTLSYISQENSQVINNTMTWKEVNYNIQLADNNKDIVVTPVKKIYKLTWSIYVMARMTVSGDNLIKKKNSSLIEIAAKKFESRDRELNQVWNSLPASARTALKQEQRVWVTKKEQQCGKLSDAKSEAIPAEKRISIYKCQLEMTIARTAYLDGSE
;
A
#
# COMPACT_ATOMS: atom_id res chain seq x y z
N LEU A 1 49.79 30.80 6.16
CA LEU A 1 48.35 30.57 6.22
C LEU A 1 48.13 29.11 5.88
N PHE A 2 48.01 28.24 6.91
CA PHE A 2 47.66 26.84 6.75
C PHE A 2 46.15 26.80 6.42
N ASP A 3 45.84 26.51 5.19
CA ASP A 3 44.51 26.20 4.77
C ASP A 3 44.18 24.78 5.31
N SER A 4 43.68 24.73 6.55
CA SER A 4 43.23 23.47 7.13
C SER A 4 41.95 23.08 6.39
N SER A 5 42.08 22.15 5.47
CA SER A 5 40.89 21.47 4.88
C SER A 5 39.97 21.06 6.02
N PRO A 6 38.67 21.37 5.94
CA PRO A 6 37.77 21.03 7.03
C PRO A 6 37.80 19.50 7.25
N GLU A 7 38.04 19.13 8.52
CA GLU A 7 38.10 17.73 8.93
C GLU A 7 36.81 16.99 8.48
N LEU A 8 36.97 15.87 7.80
CA LEU A 8 35.84 15.01 7.38
C LEU A 8 35.21 14.36 8.62
N LYS A 9 33.99 14.77 8.98
CA LYS A 9 33.19 14.23 10.08
C LYS A 9 31.83 13.87 9.62
N CYS A 10 31.26 12.77 10.13
CA CYS A 10 29.91 12.28 9.79
C CYS A 10 28.79 13.28 10.09
N GLY A 11 28.95 14.10 11.12
CA GLY A 11 27.99 15.11 11.54
C GLY A 11 28.08 16.46 10.80
N ASN A 12 29.03 16.65 9.89
CA ASN A 12 29.10 17.87 9.09
C ASN A 12 27.92 17.98 8.13
N ASP A 13 27.41 19.19 7.90
CA ASP A 13 26.22 19.42 7.06
C ASP A 13 26.35 18.80 5.67
N ASN A 14 27.54 18.93 5.04
CA ASN A 14 27.79 18.34 3.73
C ASN A 14 27.72 16.80 3.75
N ALA A 15 28.24 16.17 4.83
CA ALA A 15 28.19 14.72 5.00
C ALA A 15 26.76 14.22 5.22
N VAL A 16 25.99 14.93 6.06
CA VAL A 16 24.57 14.61 6.31
C VAL A 16 23.75 14.82 5.04
N THR A 17 24.01 15.90 4.29
CA THR A 17 23.34 16.15 3.00
C THR A 17 23.64 15.04 1.99
N ALA A 18 24.90 14.65 1.85
CA ALA A 18 25.30 13.55 0.98
C ALA A 18 24.64 12.22 1.38
N ALA A 19 24.52 11.94 2.68
CA ALA A 19 23.85 10.75 3.19
C ALA A 19 22.34 10.76 2.91
N LYS A 20 21.66 11.91 3.00
CA LYS A 20 20.25 12.05 2.59
C LYS A 20 20.07 11.80 1.10
N GLU A 21 20.89 12.42 0.27
CA GLU A 21 20.83 12.20 -1.18
C GLU A 21 21.11 10.76 -1.57
N TRP A 22 22.03 10.10 -0.89
CA TRP A 22 22.25 8.66 -1.08
C TRP A 22 20.99 7.84 -0.81
N ILE A 23 20.27 8.09 0.29
CA ILE A 23 19.01 7.40 0.61
C ILE A 23 17.95 7.63 -0.47
N TYR A 24 17.78 8.91 -0.91
CA TYR A 24 16.84 9.21 -1.98
C TYR A 24 17.21 8.53 -3.30
N ASN A 25 18.47 8.52 -3.67
CA ASN A 25 18.94 7.91 -4.91
C ASN A 25 18.77 6.38 -4.91
N GLU A 26 19.00 5.72 -3.77
CA GLU A 26 18.71 4.28 -3.62
C GLU A 26 17.20 3.97 -3.75
N ALA A 27 16.35 4.78 -3.12
CA ALA A 27 14.89 4.64 -3.24
C ALA A 27 14.42 4.94 -4.67
N LEU A 28 14.98 5.96 -5.33
CA LEU A 28 14.69 6.34 -6.71
C LEU A 28 15.07 5.24 -7.69
N GLY A 29 16.24 4.64 -7.53
CA GLY A 29 16.67 3.50 -8.36
C GLY A 29 15.69 2.33 -8.30
N ARG A 30 15.13 2.05 -7.12
CA ARG A 30 14.07 1.03 -6.95
C ARG A 30 12.79 1.41 -7.66
N LEU A 31 12.37 2.67 -7.55
CA LEU A 31 11.18 3.18 -8.21
C LEU A 31 11.32 3.02 -9.72
N GLN A 32 12.43 3.47 -10.30
CA GLN A 32 12.70 3.41 -11.72
C GLN A 32 12.72 1.97 -12.26
N GLN A 33 13.41 1.06 -11.57
CA GLN A 33 13.42 -0.35 -11.95
C GLN A 33 12.03 -1.00 -11.87
N SER A 34 11.23 -0.65 -10.87
CA SER A 34 9.88 -1.17 -10.73
C SER A 34 8.94 -0.59 -11.77
N TYR A 35 9.10 0.70 -12.11
CA TYR A 35 8.29 1.38 -13.12
C TYR A 35 8.50 0.76 -14.50
N ILE A 36 9.75 0.50 -14.90
CA ILE A 36 10.07 -0.13 -16.19
C ILE A 36 9.44 -1.53 -16.31
N LYS A 37 9.40 -2.28 -15.20
CA LYS A 37 8.88 -3.65 -15.20
C LYS A 37 7.35 -3.73 -15.22
N ALA A 38 6.66 -2.78 -14.64
CA ALA A 38 5.22 -2.88 -14.41
C ALA A 38 4.49 -1.52 -14.43
N PRO A 39 4.62 -0.71 -15.49
CA PRO A 39 4.08 0.65 -15.54
C PRO A 39 2.56 0.68 -15.36
N SER A 40 1.83 -0.24 -16.01
CA SER A 40 0.36 -0.28 -15.97
C SER A 40 -0.17 -0.95 -14.70
N THR A 41 0.47 -2.04 -14.24
CA THR A 41 -0.06 -2.87 -13.14
C THR A 41 0.22 -2.32 -11.75
N LEU A 42 1.40 -1.73 -11.54
CA LEU A 42 1.82 -1.16 -10.28
C LEU A 42 1.72 0.37 -10.22
N PHE A 43 1.79 1.03 -11.37
CA PHE A 43 1.85 2.49 -11.47
C PHE A 43 0.67 3.09 -12.25
N PHE A 44 -0.27 2.25 -12.74
CA PHE A 44 -1.52 2.69 -13.37
C PHE A 44 -1.31 3.67 -14.55
N ASP A 45 -0.20 3.53 -15.27
CA ASP A 45 0.21 4.43 -16.37
C ASP A 45 0.34 5.91 -15.96
N ILE A 46 0.43 6.19 -14.67
CA ILE A 46 0.74 7.54 -14.17
C ILE A 46 2.20 7.85 -14.47
N PRO A 47 2.53 9.07 -14.97
CA PRO A 47 3.91 9.44 -15.31
C PRO A 47 4.90 9.22 -14.17
N GLN A 48 6.05 8.61 -14.47
CA GLN A 48 7.11 8.31 -13.49
C GLN A 48 7.53 9.54 -12.68
N THR A 49 7.55 10.71 -13.29
CA THR A 49 7.94 11.97 -12.65
C THR A 49 7.07 12.34 -11.45
N GLN A 50 5.79 11.96 -11.43
CA GLN A 50 4.92 12.22 -10.28
C GLN A 50 5.34 11.38 -9.06
N TYR A 51 5.75 10.16 -9.28
CA TYR A 51 6.27 9.27 -8.23
C TYR A 51 7.62 9.76 -7.70
N GLU A 52 8.50 10.22 -8.60
CA GLU A 52 9.81 10.77 -8.23
C GLU A 52 9.67 12.05 -7.38
N GLN A 53 8.76 12.94 -7.75
CA GLN A 53 8.44 14.14 -6.96
C GLN A 53 7.91 13.78 -5.58
N GLN A 54 6.96 12.83 -5.50
CA GLN A 54 6.42 12.37 -4.23
C GLN A 54 7.49 11.69 -3.37
N LEU A 55 8.40 10.93 -3.96
CA LEU A 55 9.50 10.26 -3.27
C LEU A 55 10.42 11.30 -2.59
N ARG A 56 10.83 12.34 -3.32
CA ARG A 56 11.68 13.41 -2.80
C ARG A 56 10.96 14.33 -1.80
N ALA A 57 9.63 14.34 -1.80
CA ALA A 57 8.82 15.08 -0.83
C ALA A 57 8.73 14.38 0.54
N ILE A 58 9.10 13.11 0.65
CA ILE A 58 9.14 12.40 1.93
C ILE A 58 10.33 12.91 2.74
N PRO A 59 10.11 13.54 3.93
CA PRO A 59 11.21 14.06 4.73
C PRO A 59 12.12 12.95 5.24
N VAL A 60 13.42 13.12 5.10
CA VAL A 60 14.46 12.26 5.68
C VAL A 60 15.31 13.10 6.63
N GLN A 61 15.40 12.67 7.88
CA GLN A 61 16.16 13.35 8.93
C GLN A 61 17.19 12.41 9.53
N PHE A 62 18.36 12.95 9.80
CA PHE A 62 19.45 12.29 10.52
C PHE A 62 19.58 12.91 11.91
N SER A 63 19.67 12.06 12.93
CA SER A 63 20.03 12.45 14.30
C SER A 63 21.04 11.46 14.87
N ASP A 64 21.61 11.83 16.02
CA ASP A 64 22.60 11.00 16.73
C ASP A 64 23.74 10.53 15.81
N VAL A 65 24.21 11.42 14.95
CA VAL A 65 25.26 11.10 13.97
C VAL A 65 26.60 10.98 14.67
N ILE A 66 27.20 9.80 14.59
CA ILE A 66 28.45 9.47 15.26
C ILE A 66 29.48 9.01 14.24
N THR A 67 30.72 9.52 14.35
CA THR A 67 31.86 8.95 13.65
C THR A 67 32.40 7.78 14.46
N GLN A 68 32.30 6.56 13.92
CA GLN A 68 32.83 5.35 14.55
C GLN A 68 34.31 5.17 14.17
N ASN A 69 35.12 4.69 15.12
CA ASN A 69 36.53 4.39 14.88
C ASN A 69 37.24 5.54 14.13
N PRO A 70 37.46 6.67 14.76
CA PRO A 70 38.10 7.81 14.11
C PRO A 70 39.43 7.35 13.52
N GLN A 71 39.50 7.39 12.19
CA GLN A 71 40.72 7.09 11.45
C GLN A 71 41.74 8.23 11.71
N PRO A 72 43.03 8.00 11.49
CA PRO A 72 44.03 9.07 11.55
C PRO A 72 43.54 10.32 10.78
N GLU A 73 43.92 11.51 11.23
CA GLU A 73 43.45 12.81 10.71
C GLU A 73 43.50 12.93 9.16
N ASN A 74 44.39 12.20 8.53
CA ASN A 74 44.59 12.21 7.06
C ASN A 74 43.80 11.12 6.30
N ALA A 75 42.93 10.36 6.98
CA ALA A 75 42.16 9.34 6.26
C ALA A 75 40.93 9.95 5.56
N ASN A 76 40.84 9.74 4.27
CA ASN A 76 39.70 10.18 3.44
C ASN A 76 38.40 9.38 3.64
N LEU A 77 38.43 8.38 4.52
CA LEU A 77 37.31 7.50 4.81
C LEU A 77 36.88 7.61 6.28
N ARG A 78 35.58 7.75 6.52
CA ARG A 78 34.99 7.67 7.87
C ARG A 78 33.82 6.70 7.85
N THR A 79 33.71 5.90 8.92
CA THR A 79 32.51 5.08 9.18
C THR A 79 31.57 5.85 10.10
N CYS A 80 30.33 5.95 9.71
CA CYS A 80 29.28 6.70 10.38
C CYS A 80 28.21 5.76 10.92
N SER A 81 27.58 6.15 12.03
CA SER A 81 26.33 5.59 12.52
C SER A 81 25.36 6.72 12.79
N ALA A 82 24.10 6.53 12.45
CA ALA A 82 23.07 7.54 12.66
C ALA A 82 21.70 6.90 12.96
N THR A 83 20.85 7.69 13.60
CA THR A 83 19.41 7.46 13.63
C THR A 83 18.79 8.16 12.42
N VAL A 84 18.05 7.42 11.59
CA VAL A 84 17.36 7.97 10.40
C VAL A 84 15.86 7.90 10.62
N THR A 85 15.21 9.05 10.53
CA THR A 85 13.76 9.19 10.65
C THR A 85 13.17 9.69 9.34
N ILE A 86 12.11 9.01 8.85
CA ILE A 86 11.35 9.45 7.68
C ILE A 86 9.94 9.85 8.08
N GLY A 87 9.42 10.92 7.47
CA GLY A 87 8.05 11.35 7.63
C GLY A 87 7.09 10.47 6.82
N ILE A 88 5.96 10.12 7.41
CA ILE A 88 4.89 9.39 6.70
C ILE A 88 3.93 10.40 6.09
N PRO A 89 3.73 10.44 4.76
CA PRO A 89 2.84 11.38 4.11
C PRO A 89 1.39 11.24 4.60
N GLN A 90 0.71 12.37 4.83
CA GLN A 90 -0.70 12.35 5.27
C GLN A 90 -1.64 11.59 4.30
N PRO A 91 -1.49 11.71 2.96
CA PRO A 91 -2.28 10.89 2.04
C PRO A 91 -2.06 9.39 2.22
N PHE A 92 -0.82 8.97 2.53
CA PHE A 92 -0.52 7.58 2.84
C PHE A 92 -1.20 7.11 4.12
N LEU A 93 -1.20 7.92 5.19
CA LEU A 93 -1.90 7.60 6.44
C LEU A 93 -3.42 7.46 6.24
N LYS A 94 -4.02 8.29 5.38
CA LYS A 94 -5.44 8.13 5.02
C LYS A 94 -5.68 6.81 4.29
N LEU A 95 -4.82 6.48 3.34
CA LEU A 95 -4.90 5.24 2.58
C LEU A 95 -4.82 4.00 3.48
N MET A 96 -4.06 4.06 4.58
CA MET A 96 -3.92 2.96 5.55
C MET A 96 -5.21 2.59 6.27
N LYS A 97 -6.21 3.49 6.33
CA LYS A 97 -7.55 3.16 6.85
C LYS A 97 -8.24 2.11 5.97
N ASP A 98 -8.03 2.19 4.68
CA ASP A 98 -8.59 1.25 3.70
C ASP A 98 -7.68 0.05 3.42
N LEU A 99 -6.38 0.17 3.71
CA LEU A 99 -5.34 -0.82 3.49
C LEU A 99 -4.46 -1.00 4.74
N PRO A 100 -5.01 -1.43 5.90
CA PRO A 100 -4.33 -1.40 7.21
C PRO A 100 -3.05 -2.25 7.26
N ASP A 101 -2.98 -3.35 6.52
CA ASP A 101 -1.82 -4.25 6.54
C ASP A 101 -0.57 -3.63 5.89
N THR A 102 -0.73 -2.56 5.10
CA THR A 102 0.39 -1.95 4.38
C THR A 102 1.39 -1.28 5.33
N LEU A 103 0.91 -0.63 6.40
CA LEU A 103 1.81 0.02 7.36
C LEU A 103 2.68 -1.02 8.08
N SER A 104 2.10 -2.11 8.55
CA SER A 104 2.87 -3.19 9.20
C SER A 104 3.86 -3.84 8.22
N TYR A 105 3.49 -3.94 6.94
CA TYR A 105 4.34 -4.48 5.90
C TYR A 105 5.58 -3.61 5.63
N ILE A 106 5.46 -2.27 5.61
CA ILE A 106 6.58 -1.36 5.37
C ILE A 106 7.42 -1.08 6.63
N SER A 107 6.86 -1.26 7.84
CA SER A 107 7.52 -1.00 9.11
C SER A 107 8.34 -2.18 9.66
N GLN A 108 8.51 -3.25 8.89
CA GLN A 108 9.28 -4.41 9.31
C GLN A 108 10.79 -4.10 9.43
N GLU A 109 11.48 -4.86 10.30
CA GLU A 109 12.92 -4.83 10.55
C GLU A 109 13.47 -3.51 11.10
N ASN A 110 13.70 -3.48 12.41
CA ASN A 110 14.41 -2.43 13.15
C ASN A 110 13.82 -1.01 13.04
N SER A 111 12.63 -0.83 12.44
CA SER A 111 11.96 0.44 12.44
C SER A 111 10.99 0.58 13.61
N GLN A 112 10.93 1.78 14.17
CA GLN A 112 9.91 2.16 15.13
C GLN A 112 8.97 3.16 14.47
N VAL A 113 7.66 2.87 14.51
CA VAL A 113 6.63 3.81 14.04
C VAL A 113 6.07 4.55 15.25
N ILE A 114 6.28 5.85 15.28
CA ILE A 114 5.76 6.74 16.32
C ILE A 114 5.07 7.92 15.65
N ASN A 115 3.76 8.09 15.93
CA ASN A 115 2.95 9.11 15.27
C ASN A 115 3.02 8.98 13.74
N ASN A 116 3.50 10.02 13.07
CA ASN A 116 3.59 10.11 11.61
C ASN A 116 5.03 9.93 11.11
N THR A 117 5.86 9.20 11.85
CA THR A 117 7.27 8.97 11.48
C THR A 117 7.66 7.51 11.64
N MET A 118 8.64 7.09 10.84
CA MET A 118 9.32 5.80 10.97
C MET A 118 10.80 6.05 11.21
N THR A 119 11.37 5.37 12.20
CA THR A 119 12.74 5.60 12.64
C THR A 119 13.54 4.29 12.63
N TRP A 120 14.73 4.34 12.04
CA TRP A 120 15.74 3.29 12.08
C TRP A 120 16.94 3.77 12.88
N LYS A 121 17.34 3.01 13.88
CA LYS A 121 18.56 3.25 14.68
C LYS A 121 19.74 2.51 14.06
N GLU A 122 20.94 3.00 14.36
CA GLU A 122 22.20 2.36 13.97
C GLU A 122 22.34 2.12 12.46
N VAL A 123 21.88 3.07 11.65
CA VAL A 123 22.14 3.08 10.22
C VAL A 123 23.61 3.35 9.98
N ASN A 124 24.35 2.34 9.53
CA ASN A 124 25.78 2.40 9.34
C ASN A 124 26.15 2.62 7.87
N TYR A 125 27.00 3.61 7.62
CA TYR A 125 27.47 3.96 6.27
C TYR A 125 28.87 4.53 6.34
N ASN A 126 29.58 4.53 5.22
CA ASN A 126 30.87 5.19 5.07
C ASN A 126 30.70 6.47 4.28
N ILE A 127 31.48 7.48 4.63
CA ILE A 127 31.67 8.68 3.83
C ILE A 127 33.13 8.78 3.41
N GLN A 128 33.34 9.24 2.18
CA GLN A 128 34.69 9.43 1.62
C GLN A 128 34.70 10.69 0.78
N LEU A 129 35.80 11.46 0.83
CA LEU A 129 36.03 12.52 -0.12
C LEU A 129 36.32 11.93 -1.50
N ALA A 130 35.66 12.46 -2.52
CA ALA A 130 35.98 12.17 -3.91
C ALA A 130 37.35 12.74 -4.30
N ASP A 131 37.89 12.35 -5.44
CA ASP A 131 39.22 12.78 -5.91
C ASP A 131 39.34 14.32 -6.10
N ASN A 132 38.21 15.02 -6.24
CA ASN A 132 38.18 16.47 -6.30
C ASN A 132 38.29 17.15 -4.93
N ASN A 133 38.41 16.40 -3.83
CA ASN A 133 38.48 16.86 -2.44
C ASN A 133 37.32 17.79 -1.99
N LYS A 134 36.18 17.74 -2.66
CA LYS A 134 35.00 18.56 -2.35
C LYS A 134 33.74 17.71 -2.16
N ASP A 135 33.49 16.77 -3.07
CA ASP A 135 32.29 15.96 -3.02
C ASP A 135 32.45 14.80 -2.06
N ILE A 136 31.36 14.45 -1.39
CA ILE A 136 31.32 13.33 -0.46
C ILE A 136 30.59 12.18 -1.11
N VAL A 137 31.27 11.04 -1.19
CA VAL A 137 30.69 9.77 -1.64
C VAL A 137 30.24 8.98 -0.41
N VAL A 138 29.01 8.48 -0.45
CA VAL A 138 28.42 7.67 0.60
C VAL A 138 28.27 6.24 0.12
N THR A 139 28.72 5.28 0.93
CA THR A 139 28.57 3.85 0.65
C THR A 139 27.99 3.11 1.86
N PRO A 140 27.08 2.15 1.66
CA PRO A 140 26.51 1.40 2.78
C PRO A 140 27.53 0.45 3.40
N VAL A 141 27.55 0.35 4.73
CA VAL A 141 28.22 -0.75 5.45
C VAL A 141 27.32 -1.99 5.42
N LYS A 142 26.02 -1.80 5.62
CA LYS A 142 24.98 -2.82 5.41
C LYS A 142 23.90 -2.27 4.50
N LYS A 143 23.28 -3.14 3.70
CA LYS A 143 22.15 -2.73 2.86
C LYS A 143 20.99 -2.24 3.73
N ILE A 144 20.59 -0.99 3.55
CA ILE A 144 19.41 -0.37 4.19
C ILE A 144 18.14 -0.62 3.37
N TYR A 145 17.96 -1.88 2.98
CA TYR A 145 16.89 -2.26 2.05
C TYR A 145 15.51 -1.77 2.49
N LYS A 146 15.16 -1.99 3.77
CA LYS A 146 13.82 -1.66 4.26
C LYS A 146 13.57 -0.16 4.35
N LEU A 147 14.56 0.63 4.76
CA LEU A 147 14.46 2.08 4.80
C LEU A 147 14.12 2.65 3.39
N THR A 148 14.95 2.33 2.40
CA THR A 148 14.78 2.84 1.04
C THR A 148 13.55 2.25 0.35
N TRP A 149 13.21 1.01 0.67
CA TRP A 149 12.00 0.36 0.20
C TRP A 149 10.73 1.00 0.79
N SER A 150 10.73 1.40 2.07
CA SER A 150 9.61 2.10 2.70
C SER A 150 9.35 3.45 2.02
N ILE A 151 10.41 4.22 1.72
CA ILE A 151 10.28 5.49 1.00
C ILE A 151 9.67 5.26 -0.40
N TYR A 152 10.19 4.28 -1.14
CA TYR A 152 9.66 3.91 -2.46
C TYR A 152 8.18 3.51 -2.40
N VAL A 153 7.81 2.62 -1.47
CA VAL A 153 6.42 2.14 -1.36
C VAL A 153 5.48 3.27 -0.95
N MET A 154 5.86 4.10 0.03
CA MET A 154 5.04 5.24 0.44
C MET A 154 4.81 6.22 -0.71
N ALA A 155 5.85 6.54 -1.48
CA ALA A 155 5.72 7.41 -2.64
C ALA A 155 4.78 6.81 -3.70
N ARG A 156 4.98 5.53 -4.05
CA ARG A 156 4.15 4.83 -5.02
C ARG A 156 2.69 4.76 -4.57
N MET A 157 2.44 4.35 -3.35
CA MET A 157 1.07 4.21 -2.85
C MET A 157 0.38 5.55 -2.64
N THR A 158 1.10 6.59 -2.26
CA THR A 158 0.53 7.94 -2.15
C THR A 158 0.00 8.43 -3.50
N VAL A 159 0.78 8.27 -4.56
CA VAL A 159 0.37 8.71 -5.92
C VAL A 159 -0.71 7.81 -6.50
N SER A 160 -0.64 6.49 -6.26
CA SER A 160 -1.58 5.50 -6.81
C SER A 160 -2.79 5.23 -5.91
N GLY A 161 -2.94 5.96 -4.80
CA GLY A 161 -3.89 5.62 -3.72
C GLY A 161 -5.32 5.40 -4.19
N ASP A 162 -5.88 6.34 -4.96
CA ASP A 162 -7.25 6.24 -5.47
C ASP A 162 -7.44 5.04 -6.41
N ASN A 163 -6.44 4.76 -7.26
CA ASN A 163 -6.47 3.60 -8.15
C ASN A 163 -6.39 2.28 -7.38
N LEU A 164 -5.61 2.23 -6.31
CA LEU A 164 -5.50 1.06 -5.43
C LEU A 164 -6.82 0.78 -4.72
N ILE A 165 -7.48 1.81 -4.17
CA ILE A 165 -8.80 1.69 -3.53
C ILE A 165 -9.84 1.26 -4.56
N LYS A 166 -9.85 1.88 -5.74
CA LYS A 166 -10.78 1.51 -6.83
C LYS A 166 -10.60 0.04 -7.23
N LYS A 167 -9.37 -0.41 -7.41
CA LYS A 167 -9.05 -1.80 -7.75
C LYS A 167 -9.50 -2.78 -6.66
N LYS A 168 -9.22 -2.48 -5.38
CA LYS A 168 -9.69 -3.26 -4.24
C LYS A 168 -11.22 -3.37 -4.23
N ASN A 169 -11.91 -2.24 -4.35
CA ASN A 169 -13.37 -2.19 -4.33
C ASN A 169 -13.99 -2.97 -5.48
N SER A 170 -13.43 -2.84 -6.69
CA SER A 170 -13.88 -3.62 -7.86
C SER A 170 -13.74 -5.13 -7.63
N SER A 171 -12.62 -5.57 -7.06
CA SER A 171 -12.39 -6.97 -6.71
C SER A 171 -13.39 -7.48 -5.66
N LEU A 172 -13.68 -6.69 -4.62
CA LEU A 172 -14.65 -7.05 -3.58
C LEU A 172 -16.07 -7.14 -4.13
N ILE A 173 -16.46 -6.24 -5.02
CA ILE A 173 -17.77 -6.28 -5.71
C ILE A 173 -17.86 -7.54 -6.55
N GLU A 174 -16.82 -7.85 -7.32
CA GLU A 174 -16.80 -9.06 -8.19
C GLU A 174 -16.93 -10.34 -7.35
N ILE A 175 -16.22 -10.43 -6.23
CA ILE A 175 -16.30 -11.57 -5.31
C ILE A 175 -17.72 -11.70 -4.75
N ALA A 176 -18.33 -10.60 -4.31
CA ALA A 176 -19.69 -10.59 -3.77
C ALA A 176 -20.73 -11.00 -4.84
N ALA A 177 -20.59 -10.45 -6.07
CA ALA A 177 -21.44 -10.80 -7.20
C ALA A 177 -21.35 -12.29 -7.55
N LYS A 178 -20.15 -12.85 -7.69
CA LYS A 178 -19.94 -14.28 -8.00
C LYS A 178 -20.54 -15.20 -6.94
N LYS A 179 -20.40 -14.85 -5.65
CA LYS A 179 -21.02 -15.62 -4.55
C LYS A 179 -22.55 -15.60 -4.67
N PHE A 180 -23.14 -14.43 -4.88
CA PHE A 180 -24.58 -14.31 -5.08
C PHE A 180 -25.05 -15.11 -6.31
N GLU A 181 -24.43 -14.92 -7.47
CA GLU A 181 -24.81 -15.61 -8.72
C GLU A 181 -24.72 -17.13 -8.61
N SER A 182 -23.75 -17.64 -7.87
CA SER A 182 -23.64 -19.08 -7.60
C SER A 182 -24.84 -19.60 -6.80
N ARG A 183 -25.26 -18.89 -5.76
CA ARG A 183 -26.41 -19.29 -4.93
C ARG A 183 -27.75 -19.04 -5.62
N ASP A 184 -27.83 -18.01 -6.45
CA ASP A 184 -29.04 -17.77 -7.26
C ASP A 184 -29.27 -18.89 -8.32
N ARG A 185 -28.17 -19.37 -8.93
CA ARG A 185 -28.26 -20.57 -9.80
C ARG A 185 -28.72 -21.83 -9.04
N GLU A 186 -28.20 -22.04 -7.83
CA GLU A 186 -28.61 -23.15 -6.97
C GLU A 186 -30.10 -23.06 -6.61
N LEU A 187 -30.59 -21.89 -6.20
CA LEU A 187 -32.01 -21.65 -5.94
C LEU A 187 -32.85 -21.99 -7.16
N ASN A 188 -32.44 -21.56 -8.36
CA ASN A 188 -33.15 -21.85 -9.58
C ASN A 188 -33.16 -23.36 -9.91
N GLN A 189 -32.09 -24.08 -9.62
CA GLN A 189 -32.03 -25.55 -9.78
C GLN A 189 -33.00 -26.23 -8.82
N VAL A 190 -32.99 -25.85 -7.52
CA VAL A 190 -33.94 -26.38 -6.52
C VAL A 190 -35.37 -26.10 -6.95
N TRP A 191 -35.71 -24.87 -7.37
CA TRP A 191 -37.02 -24.51 -7.85
C TRP A 191 -37.48 -25.40 -9.05
N ASN A 192 -36.58 -25.61 -10.01
CA ASN A 192 -36.84 -26.39 -11.19
C ASN A 192 -37.00 -27.91 -10.91
N SER A 193 -36.39 -28.41 -9.85
CA SER A 193 -36.48 -29.81 -9.40
C SER A 193 -37.80 -30.13 -8.66
N LEU A 194 -38.51 -29.09 -8.17
CA LEU A 194 -39.77 -29.27 -7.49
C LEU A 194 -40.86 -29.89 -8.46
N PRO A 195 -41.74 -30.76 -7.97
CA PRO A 195 -42.88 -31.21 -8.71
C PRO A 195 -43.73 -30.06 -9.28
N ALA A 196 -44.34 -30.23 -10.45
CA ALA A 196 -45.15 -29.19 -11.09
C ALA A 196 -46.29 -28.67 -10.20
N SER A 197 -46.93 -29.55 -9.44
CA SER A 197 -47.96 -29.19 -8.45
C SER A 197 -47.41 -28.27 -7.34
N ALA A 198 -46.24 -28.59 -6.78
CA ALA A 198 -45.59 -27.78 -5.76
C ALA A 198 -45.19 -26.40 -6.32
N ARG A 199 -44.60 -26.34 -7.50
CA ARG A 199 -44.26 -25.07 -8.17
C ARG A 199 -45.51 -24.21 -8.41
N THR A 200 -46.60 -24.81 -8.79
CA THR A 200 -47.90 -24.10 -9.01
C THR A 200 -48.40 -23.52 -7.67
N ALA A 201 -48.38 -24.30 -6.62
CA ALA A 201 -48.81 -23.84 -5.28
C ALA A 201 -47.94 -22.72 -4.72
N LEU A 202 -46.61 -22.81 -4.89
CA LEU A 202 -45.63 -21.85 -4.34
C LEU A 202 -45.43 -20.63 -5.24
N LYS A 203 -45.97 -20.59 -6.45
CA LYS A 203 -45.67 -19.54 -7.44
C LYS A 203 -45.92 -18.12 -6.93
N GLN A 204 -47.02 -17.88 -6.26
CA GLN A 204 -47.39 -16.57 -5.77
C GLN A 204 -46.46 -16.17 -4.58
N GLU A 205 -46.23 -17.10 -3.69
CA GLU A 205 -45.29 -16.90 -2.57
C GLU A 205 -43.89 -16.59 -3.06
N GLN A 206 -43.38 -17.27 -4.08
CA GLN A 206 -42.06 -16.99 -4.68
C GLN A 206 -41.99 -15.59 -5.27
N ARG A 207 -43.04 -15.10 -5.92
CA ARG A 207 -43.10 -13.73 -6.43
C ARG A 207 -43.04 -12.68 -5.32
N VAL A 208 -43.83 -12.90 -4.26
CA VAL A 208 -43.83 -12.03 -3.07
C VAL A 208 -42.43 -11.99 -2.42
N TRP A 209 -41.80 -13.17 -2.31
CA TRP A 209 -40.45 -13.27 -1.77
C TRP A 209 -39.43 -12.50 -2.64
N VAL A 210 -39.46 -12.58 -3.96
CA VAL A 210 -38.58 -11.80 -4.85
C VAL A 210 -38.73 -10.30 -4.59
N THR A 211 -40.00 -9.81 -4.52
CA THR A 211 -40.28 -8.40 -4.24
C THR A 211 -39.74 -7.98 -2.85
N LYS A 212 -39.99 -8.79 -1.83
CA LYS A 212 -39.49 -8.56 -0.45
C LYS A 212 -37.96 -8.50 -0.42
N LYS A 213 -37.29 -9.42 -1.13
CA LYS A 213 -35.83 -9.46 -1.26
C LYS A 213 -35.27 -8.15 -1.83
N GLU A 214 -35.86 -7.64 -2.92
CA GLU A 214 -35.46 -6.34 -3.50
C GLU A 214 -35.75 -5.14 -2.58
N GLN A 215 -36.89 -5.13 -1.91
CA GLN A 215 -37.23 -4.06 -0.97
C GLN A 215 -36.29 -4.02 0.23
N GLN A 216 -35.91 -5.17 0.74
CA GLN A 216 -35.06 -5.28 1.94
C GLN A 216 -33.59 -5.03 1.61
N CYS A 217 -33.09 -5.58 0.52
CA CYS A 217 -31.65 -5.58 0.20
C CYS A 217 -31.25 -4.50 -0.80
N GLY A 218 -32.18 -4.00 -1.59
CA GLY A 218 -31.91 -3.18 -2.77
C GLY A 218 -31.88 -4.01 -4.06
N LYS A 219 -32.00 -3.30 -5.18
CA LYS A 219 -32.08 -3.93 -6.51
C LYS A 219 -30.70 -4.36 -7.01
N LEU A 220 -30.63 -5.45 -7.76
CA LEU A 220 -29.40 -5.89 -8.41
C LEU A 220 -28.90 -4.89 -9.48
N SER A 221 -29.80 -4.13 -10.10
CA SER A 221 -29.43 -3.02 -10.99
C SER A 221 -28.55 -1.98 -10.28
N ASP A 222 -28.87 -1.66 -9.02
CA ASP A 222 -28.11 -0.72 -8.21
C ASP A 222 -26.73 -1.31 -7.82
N ALA A 223 -26.69 -2.62 -7.51
CA ALA A 223 -25.43 -3.32 -7.24
C ALA A 223 -24.48 -3.33 -8.45
N LYS A 224 -25.00 -3.26 -9.67
CA LYS A 224 -24.23 -3.20 -10.92
C LYS A 224 -23.85 -1.77 -11.32
N SER A 225 -24.50 -0.75 -10.78
CA SER A 225 -24.32 0.64 -11.17
C SER A 225 -23.06 1.24 -10.56
N GLU A 226 -22.18 1.79 -11.40
CA GLU A 226 -20.99 2.52 -10.95
C GLU A 226 -21.32 3.86 -10.25
N ALA A 227 -22.54 4.38 -10.42
CA ALA A 227 -23.00 5.58 -9.71
C ALA A 227 -23.25 5.33 -8.22
N ILE A 228 -23.36 4.06 -7.81
CA ILE A 228 -23.59 3.66 -6.42
C ILE A 228 -22.24 3.37 -5.74
N PRO A 229 -22.01 3.86 -4.51
CA PRO A 229 -20.78 3.61 -3.76
C PRO A 229 -20.50 2.10 -3.60
N ALA A 230 -19.21 1.72 -3.71
CA ALA A 230 -18.78 0.32 -3.68
C ALA A 230 -19.28 -0.45 -2.46
N GLU A 231 -19.22 0.17 -1.27
CA GLU A 231 -19.71 -0.41 -0.02
C GLU A 231 -21.20 -0.78 -0.10
N LYS A 232 -22.02 0.12 -0.66
CA LYS A 232 -23.46 -0.13 -0.85
C LYS A 232 -23.70 -1.27 -1.85
N ARG A 233 -22.97 -1.29 -2.94
CA ARG A 233 -23.05 -2.37 -3.95
C ARG A 233 -22.73 -3.75 -3.35
N ILE A 234 -21.65 -3.82 -2.55
CA ILE A 234 -21.24 -5.03 -1.82
C ILE A 234 -22.33 -5.45 -0.82
N SER A 235 -22.90 -4.49 -0.09
CA SER A 235 -23.98 -4.72 0.88
C SER A 235 -25.22 -5.32 0.21
N ILE A 236 -25.61 -4.80 -0.96
CA ILE A 236 -26.74 -5.35 -1.74
C ILE A 236 -26.49 -6.83 -2.09
N TYR A 237 -25.34 -7.16 -2.65
CA TYR A 237 -25.00 -8.55 -3.00
C TYR A 237 -24.99 -9.48 -1.79
N LYS A 238 -24.44 -9.05 -0.65
CA LYS A 238 -24.40 -9.84 0.58
C LYS A 238 -25.81 -10.12 1.11
N CYS A 239 -26.66 -9.10 1.21
CA CYS A 239 -28.02 -9.25 1.68
C CYS A 239 -28.84 -10.13 0.73
N GLN A 240 -28.75 -9.93 -0.58
CA GLN A 240 -29.39 -10.76 -1.60
C GLN A 240 -28.93 -12.23 -1.50
N LEU A 241 -27.64 -12.45 -1.24
CA LEU A 241 -27.05 -13.78 -1.04
C LEU A 241 -27.67 -14.49 0.17
N GLU A 242 -27.72 -13.83 1.34
CA GLU A 242 -28.25 -14.40 2.57
C GLU A 242 -29.72 -14.80 2.42
N MET A 243 -30.53 -13.92 1.83
CA MET A 243 -31.95 -14.24 1.56
C MET A 243 -32.10 -15.37 0.56
N THR A 244 -31.23 -15.47 -0.45
CA THR A 244 -31.23 -16.55 -1.44
C THR A 244 -30.88 -17.89 -0.80
N ILE A 245 -29.89 -17.94 0.08
CA ILE A 245 -29.51 -19.16 0.83
C ILE A 245 -30.70 -19.64 1.69
N ALA A 246 -31.29 -18.73 2.48
CA ALA A 246 -32.44 -19.07 3.32
C ALA A 246 -33.63 -19.60 2.47
N ARG A 247 -33.88 -18.99 1.30
CA ARG A 247 -34.94 -19.45 0.41
C ARG A 247 -34.67 -20.82 -0.21
N THR A 248 -33.40 -21.09 -0.52
CA THR A 248 -33.02 -22.42 -1.02
C THR A 248 -33.26 -23.48 0.04
N ALA A 249 -32.84 -23.25 1.29
CA ALA A 249 -33.09 -24.18 2.41
C ALA A 249 -34.57 -24.43 2.67
N TYR A 250 -35.40 -23.39 2.58
CA TYR A 250 -36.87 -23.55 2.67
C TYR A 250 -37.44 -24.43 1.58
N LEU A 251 -37.00 -24.26 0.33
CA LEU A 251 -37.55 -25.02 -0.79
C LEU A 251 -37.07 -26.48 -0.86
N ASP A 252 -35.88 -26.77 -0.37
CA ASP A 252 -35.35 -28.16 -0.34
C ASP A 252 -35.64 -28.90 0.97
N GLY A 253 -36.26 -28.22 1.94
CA GLY A 253 -36.64 -28.81 3.24
C GLY A 253 -35.48 -29.06 4.18
N SER A 254 -34.38 -28.33 4.06
CA SER A 254 -33.21 -28.45 4.92
C SER A 254 -33.17 -27.46 6.11
N GLU A 255 -34.32 -26.81 6.40
CA GLU A 255 -34.49 -25.96 7.58
C GLU A 255 -34.60 -26.77 8.87
#